data_32115ca12c7bc19d0c8e5be40004bdc1
#
_entry.id   32115ca12c7bc19d0c8e5be40004bdc1
#
_cell.length_a   1.000
_cell.length_b   1.000
_cell.length_c   1.000
_cell.angle_alpha   90.00
_cell.angle_beta   90.00
_cell.angle_gamma   90.00
#
_symmetry.space_group_name_H-M   'P 1'
#
loop_
_entity.id
_entity.type
_entity.pdbx_description
1 polymer ?
#
loop_
_entity_poly.entity_id
_entity_poly.type
_entity_poly.pdbx_seq_one_letter_code
_entity_poly.pdbx_strand_id
1 'polypeptide(L)'
;MDFEHIPVLFNDTVNSLEIKPDGLYVDCTAGGGGHSHAVAQRLSDKGRLIAIDRDPEAIEVLKARFASFPNVEIVHNTFDNISAILNGRKADGIMADLGVSSHQIDTAERGFSFHMDAPLDMRMSKEGKSAADVVNTYSENELYRIIRDYGEERYAKSIAKNIVK
;
A
#
# COMPACT_ATOMS: atom_id res chain seq x y z
N MET A 1 12.23 -6.71 -20.92
CA MET A 1 13.14 -6.35 -19.81
C MET A 1 12.25 -6.23 -18.59
N ASP A 2 12.29 -7.23 -17.72
CA ASP A 2 11.60 -7.15 -16.45
C ASP A 2 12.36 -6.15 -15.59
N PHE A 3 11.80 -4.96 -15.41
CA PHE A 3 12.27 -4.02 -14.42
C PHE A 3 11.88 -4.60 -13.05
N GLU A 4 12.79 -5.33 -12.44
CA GLU A 4 12.67 -5.70 -11.04
C GLU A 4 12.80 -4.42 -10.21
N HIS A 5 11.68 -3.87 -9.80
CA HIS A 5 11.66 -2.71 -8.91
C HIS A 5 12.14 -3.17 -7.52
N ILE A 6 13.35 -2.78 -7.18
CA ILE A 6 13.87 -2.98 -5.81
C ILE A 6 13.37 -1.80 -4.98
N PRO A 7 12.58 -2.03 -3.93
CA PRO A 7 12.12 -0.98 -3.04
C PRO A 7 13.29 -0.18 -2.44
N VAL A 8 13.07 1.12 -2.22
CA VAL A 8 14.05 1.98 -1.53
C VAL A 8 14.29 1.43 -0.12
N LEU A 9 15.57 1.37 0.32
CA LEU A 9 15.98 0.84 1.63
C LEU A 9 15.58 -0.63 1.87
N PHE A 10 15.40 -1.42 0.82
CA PHE A 10 14.95 -2.82 0.91
C PHE A 10 15.72 -3.64 1.96
N ASN A 11 17.05 -3.64 1.86
CA ASN A 11 17.90 -4.41 2.78
C ASN A 11 17.85 -3.86 4.21
N ASP A 12 17.83 -2.54 4.35
CA ASP A 12 17.82 -1.90 5.67
C ASP A 12 16.50 -2.17 6.39
N THR A 13 15.37 -2.09 5.67
CA THR A 13 14.03 -2.41 6.22
C THR A 13 13.96 -3.86 6.69
N VAL A 14 14.37 -4.81 5.86
CA VAL A 14 14.29 -6.24 6.21
C VAL A 14 15.29 -6.60 7.32
N ASN A 15 16.48 -6.00 7.34
CA ASN A 15 17.48 -6.28 8.37
C ASN A 15 17.10 -5.66 9.71
N SER A 16 16.45 -4.48 9.73
CA SER A 16 16.01 -3.84 10.99
C SER A 16 14.91 -4.62 11.72
N LEU A 17 14.23 -5.55 11.04
CA LEU A 17 13.27 -6.44 11.70
C LEU A 17 13.93 -7.50 12.59
N GLU A 18 15.25 -7.71 12.52
CA GLU A 18 15.98 -8.71 13.30
C GLU A 18 15.27 -10.08 13.31
N ILE A 19 14.98 -10.60 12.11
CA ILE A 19 14.07 -11.73 11.92
C ILE A 19 14.51 -12.97 12.66
N LYS A 20 13.66 -13.41 13.61
CA LYS A 20 13.76 -14.70 14.29
C LYS A 20 13.10 -15.75 13.42
N PRO A 21 13.75 -16.90 13.16
CA PRO A 21 13.21 -17.93 12.25
C PRO A 21 11.80 -18.42 12.62
N ASP A 22 11.48 -18.52 13.90
CA ASP A 22 10.19 -19.01 14.41
C ASP A 22 9.21 -17.88 14.77
N GLY A 23 9.53 -16.62 14.44
CA GLY A 23 8.75 -15.43 14.80
C GLY A 23 7.51 -15.21 13.95
N LEU A 24 6.63 -14.31 14.40
CA LEU A 24 5.47 -13.79 13.66
C LEU A 24 5.77 -12.37 13.17
N TYR A 25 5.66 -12.17 11.86
CA TYR A 25 5.88 -10.87 11.23
C TYR A 25 4.64 -10.40 10.47
N VAL A 26 4.48 -9.08 10.36
CA VAL A 26 3.38 -8.47 9.61
C VAL A 26 3.95 -7.46 8.62
N ASP A 27 3.58 -7.61 7.36
CA ASP A 27 3.76 -6.58 6.33
C ASP A 27 2.40 -5.91 6.08
N CYS A 28 2.30 -4.63 6.47
CA CYS A 28 1.07 -3.86 6.41
C CYS A 28 0.76 -3.31 5.00
N THR A 29 1.72 -3.39 4.08
CA THR A 29 1.70 -2.79 2.75
C THR A 29 2.41 -3.72 1.75
N ALA A 30 1.93 -4.95 1.67
CA ALA A 30 2.66 -6.02 1.01
C ALA A 30 2.88 -5.79 -0.51
N GLY A 31 1.98 -5.07 -1.19
CA GLY A 31 2.11 -4.71 -2.59
C GLY A 31 2.42 -5.91 -3.49
N GLY A 32 3.49 -5.84 -4.26
CA GLY A 32 3.99 -6.96 -5.07
C GLY A 32 4.73 -8.04 -4.28
N GLY A 33 4.84 -7.92 -2.96
CA GLY A 33 5.41 -8.93 -2.07
C GLY A 33 6.95 -8.95 -2.00
N GLY A 34 7.62 -7.88 -2.39
CA GLY A 34 9.09 -7.84 -2.36
C GLY A 34 9.67 -8.01 -0.95
N HIS A 35 9.31 -7.11 -0.04
CA HIS A 35 9.72 -7.19 1.36
C HIS A 35 9.19 -8.47 2.04
N SER A 36 7.91 -8.76 1.84
CA SER A 36 7.27 -10.00 2.34
C SER A 36 8.03 -11.25 1.94
N HIS A 37 8.50 -11.35 0.69
CA HIS A 37 9.25 -12.50 0.21
C HIS A 37 10.60 -12.64 0.93
N ALA A 38 11.33 -11.53 1.11
CA ALA A 38 12.60 -11.55 1.83
C ALA A 38 12.44 -11.93 3.32
N VAL A 39 11.32 -11.55 3.93
CA VAL A 39 10.96 -12.00 5.29
C VAL A 39 10.65 -13.49 5.28
N ALA A 40 9.77 -13.95 4.39
CA ALA A 40 9.33 -15.35 4.30
C ALA A 40 10.51 -16.32 4.09
N GLN A 41 11.51 -15.94 3.29
CA GLN A 41 12.71 -16.74 3.06
C GLN A 41 13.60 -16.92 4.32
N ARG A 42 13.47 -16.04 5.32
CA ARG A 42 14.24 -16.10 6.57
C ARG A 42 13.48 -16.83 7.69
N LEU A 43 12.21 -17.17 7.46
CA LEU A 43 11.39 -17.90 8.42
C LEU A 43 11.58 -19.40 8.28
N SER A 44 11.48 -20.12 9.41
CA SER A 44 11.34 -21.57 9.44
C SER A 44 9.88 -21.99 9.17
N ASP A 45 9.64 -23.30 9.14
CA ASP A 45 8.27 -23.86 9.05
C ASP A 45 7.36 -23.43 10.22
N LYS A 46 7.93 -23.04 11.35
CA LYS A 46 7.20 -22.56 12.55
C LYS A 46 6.92 -21.07 12.51
N GLY A 47 7.78 -20.29 11.83
CA GLY A 47 7.60 -18.86 11.66
C GLY A 47 6.36 -18.56 10.81
N ARG A 48 5.83 -17.36 10.93
CA ARG A 48 4.63 -16.92 10.22
C ARG A 48 4.82 -15.50 9.69
N LEU A 49 4.31 -15.26 8.50
CA LEU A 49 4.17 -13.93 7.91
C LEU A 49 2.70 -13.67 7.60
N ILE A 50 2.22 -12.49 7.98
CA ILE A 50 0.93 -11.95 7.55
C ILE A 50 1.22 -10.82 6.58
N ALA A 51 0.80 -10.98 5.33
CA ALA A 51 0.95 -10.00 4.26
C ALA A 51 -0.42 -9.35 4.00
N ILE A 52 -0.53 -8.07 4.36
CA ILE A 52 -1.78 -7.30 4.25
C ILE A 52 -1.65 -6.34 3.06
N ASP A 53 -2.68 -6.27 2.24
CA ASP A 53 -2.84 -5.19 1.27
C ASP A 53 -4.33 -4.87 1.07
N ARG A 54 -4.61 -3.61 0.75
CA ARG A 54 -5.96 -3.12 0.42
C ARG A 54 -6.27 -3.19 -1.07
N ASP A 55 -5.24 -3.33 -1.92
CA ASP A 55 -5.38 -3.37 -3.37
C ASP A 55 -5.66 -4.79 -3.84
N PRO A 56 -6.83 -5.06 -4.47
CA PRO A 56 -7.15 -6.40 -4.97
C PRO A 56 -6.15 -6.91 -6.01
N GLU A 57 -5.50 -6.02 -6.77
CA GLU A 57 -4.46 -6.44 -7.73
C GLU A 57 -3.21 -6.94 -7.02
N ALA A 58 -2.80 -6.27 -5.93
CA ALA A 58 -1.70 -6.73 -5.09
C ALA A 58 -2.01 -8.10 -4.47
N ILE A 59 -3.24 -8.33 -4.00
CA ILE A 59 -3.66 -9.62 -3.44
C ILE A 59 -3.51 -10.77 -4.43
N GLU A 60 -3.88 -10.59 -5.70
CA GLU A 60 -3.71 -11.64 -6.72
C GLU A 60 -2.21 -11.93 -6.99
N VAL A 61 -1.37 -10.90 -7.03
CA VAL A 61 0.08 -11.06 -7.16
C VAL A 61 0.66 -11.81 -5.95
N LEU A 62 0.25 -11.46 -4.73
CA LEU A 62 0.69 -12.11 -3.50
C LEU A 62 0.29 -13.59 -3.48
N LYS A 63 -0.95 -13.93 -3.83
CA LYS A 63 -1.41 -15.34 -3.91
C LYS A 63 -0.55 -16.17 -4.85
N ALA A 64 -0.23 -15.64 -6.03
CA ALA A 64 0.64 -16.31 -6.99
C ALA A 64 2.08 -16.46 -6.46
N ARG A 65 2.65 -15.38 -5.90
CA ARG A 65 4.02 -15.35 -5.39
C ARG A 65 4.24 -16.30 -4.22
N PHE A 66 3.26 -16.40 -3.31
CA PHE A 66 3.38 -17.18 -2.08
C PHE A 66 2.68 -18.55 -2.14
N ALA A 67 2.29 -19.02 -3.32
CA ALA A 67 1.64 -20.32 -3.49
C ALA A 67 2.42 -21.50 -2.89
N SER A 68 3.75 -21.42 -2.81
CA SER A 68 4.63 -22.43 -2.23
C SER A 68 5.06 -22.14 -0.77
N PHE A 69 4.52 -21.09 -0.14
CA PHE A 69 4.86 -20.70 1.23
C PHE A 69 3.69 -20.94 2.18
N PRO A 70 3.57 -22.13 2.79
CA PRO A 70 2.40 -22.49 3.64
C PRO A 70 2.33 -21.68 4.94
N ASN A 71 3.41 -20.98 5.29
CA ASN A 71 3.53 -20.16 6.48
C ASN A 71 3.27 -18.66 6.21
N VAL A 72 2.79 -18.30 5.01
CA VAL A 72 2.39 -16.93 4.66
C VAL A 72 0.87 -16.84 4.58
N GLU A 73 0.29 -15.96 5.40
CA GLU A 73 -1.13 -15.61 5.42
C GLU A 73 -1.34 -14.32 4.62
N ILE A 74 -2.14 -14.35 3.56
CA ILE A 74 -2.44 -13.19 2.73
C ILE A 74 -3.80 -12.64 3.14
N VAL A 75 -3.87 -11.36 3.48
CA VAL A 75 -5.07 -10.71 4.01
C VAL A 75 -5.44 -9.50 3.16
N HIS A 76 -6.57 -9.57 2.47
CA HIS A 76 -7.16 -8.43 1.78
C HIS A 76 -7.88 -7.54 2.78
N ASN A 77 -7.19 -6.53 3.31
CA ASN A 77 -7.72 -5.62 4.32
C ASN A 77 -6.87 -4.35 4.36
N THR A 78 -7.31 -3.39 5.17
CA THR A 78 -6.51 -2.23 5.56
C THR A 78 -5.79 -2.51 6.88
N PHE A 79 -4.61 -1.93 7.07
CA PHE A 79 -3.78 -2.20 8.25
C PHE A 79 -4.30 -1.54 9.54
N ASP A 80 -5.28 -0.63 9.47
CA ASP A 80 -5.99 -0.12 10.64
C ASP A 80 -6.75 -1.23 11.38
N ASN A 81 -7.07 -2.34 10.69
CA ASN A 81 -7.67 -3.54 11.26
C ASN A 81 -6.63 -4.55 11.82
N ILE A 82 -5.36 -4.18 11.96
CA ILE A 82 -4.27 -5.08 12.37
C ILE A 82 -4.57 -5.82 13.68
N SER A 83 -5.22 -5.17 14.64
CA SER A 83 -5.59 -5.79 15.92
C SER A 83 -6.56 -6.97 15.73
N ALA A 84 -7.54 -6.82 14.84
CA ALA A 84 -8.49 -7.87 14.50
C ALA A 84 -7.80 -8.99 13.69
N ILE A 85 -6.93 -8.63 12.75
CA ILE A 85 -6.15 -9.58 11.93
C ILE A 85 -5.22 -10.41 12.81
N LEU A 86 -4.53 -9.80 13.75
CA LEU A 86 -3.67 -10.50 14.71
C LEU A 86 -4.46 -11.41 15.65
N ASN A 87 -5.71 -11.07 15.97
CA ASN A 87 -6.59 -11.87 16.81
C ASN A 87 -5.92 -12.37 18.10
N GLY A 88 -5.28 -11.48 18.83
CA GLY A 88 -4.56 -11.76 20.07
C GLY A 88 -3.15 -12.34 19.88
N ARG A 89 -2.72 -12.66 18.69
CA ARG A 89 -1.32 -13.04 18.39
C ARG A 89 -0.40 -11.84 18.62
N LYS A 90 0.83 -12.08 19.07
CA LYS A 90 1.86 -11.03 19.24
C LYS A 90 2.85 -11.13 18.09
N ALA A 91 2.99 -10.06 17.33
CA ALA A 91 4.02 -9.97 16.28
C ALA A 91 5.39 -9.68 16.90
N ASP A 92 6.44 -10.33 16.37
CA ASP A 92 7.85 -10.03 16.70
C ASP A 92 8.33 -8.80 15.91
N GLY A 93 7.77 -8.53 14.74
CA GLY A 93 8.05 -7.35 13.95
C GLY A 93 6.89 -6.98 13.04
N ILE A 94 6.74 -5.68 12.78
CA ILE A 94 5.73 -5.11 11.88
C ILE A 94 6.44 -4.11 10.98
N MET A 95 6.18 -4.17 9.68
CA MET A 95 6.66 -3.18 8.73
C MET A 95 5.50 -2.56 7.96
N ALA A 96 5.69 -1.31 7.53
CA ALA A 96 4.78 -0.59 6.67
C ALA A 96 5.58 0.35 5.75
N ASP A 97 5.48 0.14 4.45
CA ASP A 97 6.03 1.03 3.41
C ASP A 97 4.89 1.91 2.89
N LEU A 98 4.75 3.10 3.51
CA LEU A 98 3.60 3.96 3.28
C LEU A 98 3.75 4.77 1.99
N GLY A 99 2.75 4.71 1.15
CA GLY A 99 2.70 5.44 -0.12
C GLY A 99 1.96 4.67 -1.21
N VAL A 100 2.19 5.09 -2.45
CA VAL A 100 1.67 4.43 -3.65
C VAL A 100 2.67 3.39 -4.16
N SER A 101 2.19 2.26 -4.67
CA SER A 101 3.07 1.26 -5.27
C SER A 101 3.50 1.70 -6.68
N SER A 102 4.65 1.19 -7.15
CA SER A 102 5.10 1.41 -8.53
C SER A 102 4.05 0.93 -9.53
N HIS A 103 3.40 -0.20 -9.29
CA HIS A 103 2.32 -0.70 -10.11
C HIS A 103 1.15 0.31 -10.23
N GLN A 104 0.77 0.97 -9.13
CA GLN A 104 -0.27 2.00 -9.16
C GLN A 104 0.16 3.24 -9.96
N ILE A 105 1.43 3.63 -9.91
CA ILE A 105 1.98 4.75 -10.68
C ILE A 105 2.07 4.41 -12.17
N ASP A 106 2.54 3.20 -12.50
CA ASP A 106 2.83 2.78 -13.87
C ASP A 106 1.57 2.36 -14.64
N THR A 107 0.47 2.05 -13.92
CA THR A 107 -0.81 1.69 -14.53
C THR A 107 -1.65 2.94 -14.75
N ALA A 108 -1.75 3.40 -16.01
CA ALA A 108 -2.43 4.64 -16.37
C ALA A 108 -3.85 4.75 -15.81
N GLU A 109 -4.63 3.68 -15.92
CA GLU A 109 -6.03 3.61 -15.50
C GLU A 109 -6.24 3.79 -14.00
N ARG A 110 -5.17 3.64 -13.20
CA ARG A 110 -5.21 3.90 -11.75
C ARG A 110 -5.20 5.40 -11.42
N GLY A 111 -4.79 6.27 -12.35
CA GLY A 111 -4.86 7.73 -12.22
C GLY A 111 -3.88 8.35 -11.23
N PHE A 112 -2.82 7.65 -10.80
CA PHE A 112 -1.83 8.18 -9.86
C PHE A 112 -0.71 8.98 -10.55
N SER A 113 -0.53 8.81 -11.86
CA SER A 113 0.51 9.51 -12.63
C SER A 113 -0.10 10.59 -13.52
N PHE A 114 0.58 11.73 -13.61
CA PHE A 114 0.23 12.80 -14.57
C PHE A 114 1.00 12.69 -15.91
N HIS A 115 1.84 11.67 -16.07
CA HIS A 115 2.61 11.47 -17.30
C HIS A 115 1.78 10.90 -18.45
N MET A 116 0.65 10.27 -18.13
CA MET A 116 -0.26 9.68 -19.10
C MET A 116 -1.66 10.26 -18.93
N ASP A 117 -2.35 10.50 -20.05
CA ASP A 117 -3.76 10.90 -20.01
C ASP A 117 -4.61 9.69 -19.62
N ALA A 118 -5.30 9.79 -18.49
CA ALA A 118 -6.02 8.70 -17.86
C ALA A 118 -7.17 9.21 -16.97
N PRO A 119 -8.14 8.34 -16.61
CA PRO A 119 -9.17 8.70 -15.66
C PRO A 119 -8.57 9.14 -14.30
N LEU A 120 -9.14 10.18 -13.71
CA LEU A 120 -8.76 10.68 -12.39
C LEU A 120 -9.36 9.80 -11.30
N ASP A 121 -8.85 8.58 -11.14
CA ASP A 121 -9.36 7.60 -10.17
C ASP A 121 -8.70 7.74 -8.80
N MET A 122 -7.41 7.40 -8.67
CA MET A 122 -6.56 7.47 -7.48
C MET A 122 -7.05 6.62 -6.28
N ARG A 123 -7.92 5.63 -6.49
CA ARG A 123 -8.36 4.71 -5.42
C ARG A 123 -7.42 3.54 -5.29
N MET A 124 -6.74 3.40 -4.16
CA MET A 124 -5.85 2.26 -3.91
C MET A 124 -6.63 0.93 -3.82
N SER A 125 -7.78 0.91 -3.13
CA SER A 125 -8.65 -0.26 -2.97
C SER A 125 -9.62 -0.50 -4.13
N LYS A 126 -9.69 0.42 -5.10
CA LYS A 126 -10.72 0.49 -6.16
C LYS A 126 -12.15 0.69 -5.66
N GLU A 127 -12.35 0.89 -4.37
CA GLU A 127 -13.64 1.11 -3.74
C GLU A 127 -13.79 2.55 -3.25
N GLY A 128 -15.04 2.99 -3.02
CA GLY A 128 -15.34 4.32 -2.52
C GLY A 128 -15.25 5.41 -3.59
N LYS A 129 -15.07 6.65 -3.15
CA LYS A 129 -15.02 7.84 -4.02
C LYS A 129 -13.68 7.91 -4.75
N SER A 130 -13.73 8.18 -6.05
CA SER A 130 -12.56 8.51 -6.86
C SER A 130 -12.10 9.95 -6.64
N ALA A 131 -10.90 10.28 -7.10
CA ALA A 131 -10.46 11.68 -7.11
C ALA A 131 -11.32 12.53 -8.03
N ALA A 132 -11.86 11.97 -9.13
CA ALA A 132 -12.84 12.64 -9.99
C ALA A 132 -14.11 13.00 -9.22
N ASP A 133 -14.63 12.09 -8.40
CA ASP A 133 -15.80 12.38 -7.56
C ASP A 133 -15.50 13.51 -6.56
N VAL A 134 -14.32 13.48 -5.94
CA VAL A 134 -13.90 14.51 -4.99
C VAL A 134 -13.84 15.89 -5.64
N VAL A 135 -13.16 16.04 -6.78
CA VAL A 135 -13.00 17.36 -7.42
C VAL A 135 -14.31 17.88 -8.02
N ASN A 136 -15.24 17.01 -8.40
CA ASN A 136 -16.51 17.41 -9.00
C ASN A 136 -17.65 17.61 -7.98
N THR A 137 -17.53 17.11 -6.75
CA THR A 137 -18.65 17.15 -5.79
C THR A 137 -18.34 17.90 -4.50
N TYR A 138 -17.06 18.13 -4.19
CA TYR A 138 -16.69 18.81 -2.94
C TYR A 138 -16.75 20.34 -3.09
N SER A 139 -17.09 21.00 -2.00
CA SER A 139 -17.08 22.46 -1.92
C SER A 139 -15.64 23.02 -1.98
N GLU A 140 -15.50 24.32 -2.32
CA GLU A 140 -14.22 25.03 -2.29
C GLU A 140 -13.49 24.85 -0.96
N ASN A 141 -14.21 24.91 0.16
CA ASN A 141 -13.61 24.78 1.49
C ASN A 141 -13.12 23.36 1.78
N GLU A 142 -13.82 22.33 1.34
CA GLU A 142 -13.40 20.94 1.50
C GLU A 142 -12.17 20.66 0.65
N LEU A 143 -12.16 21.07 -0.61
CA LEU A 143 -11.00 20.96 -1.49
C LEU A 143 -9.79 21.73 -0.93
N TYR A 144 -9.99 22.94 -0.44
CA TYR A 144 -8.95 23.73 0.19
C TYR A 144 -8.31 22.96 1.36
N ARG A 145 -9.12 22.36 2.24
CA ARG A 145 -8.61 21.59 3.38
C ARG A 145 -7.78 20.38 2.93
N ILE A 146 -8.27 19.61 1.97
CA ILE A 146 -7.56 18.43 1.46
C ILE A 146 -6.20 18.83 0.87
N ILE A 147 -6.21 19.84 -0.03
CA ILE A 147 -4.99 20.28 -0.74
C ILE A 147 -3.98 20.90 0.23
N ARG A 148 -4.47 21.62 1.27
CA ARG A 148 -3.61 22.20 2.29
C ARG A 148 -3.08 21.18 3.29
N ASP A 149 -3.99 20.39 3.89
CA ASP A 149 -3.69 19.58 5.07
C ASP A 149 -2.96 18.27 4.71
N TYR A 150 -3.27 17.71 3.55
CA TYR A 150 -2.63 16.47 3.06
C TYR A 150 -1.61 16.72 1.95
N GLY A 151 -1.81 17.76 1.13
CA GLY A 151 -0.90 18.11 0.06
C GLY A 151 0.18 19.13 0.45
N GLU A 152 0.06 19.73 1.64
CA GLU A 152 0.97 20.77 2.16
C GLU A 152 1.17 21.94 1.15
N GLU A 153 0.15 22.15 0.30
CA GLU A 153 0.25 23.10 -0.82
C GLU A 153 -0.10 24.53 -0.36
N ARG A 154 0.85 25.44 -0.49
CA ARG A 154 0.68 26.86 -0.07
C ARG A 154 -0.36 27.63 -0.88
N TYR A 155 -0.57 27.24 -2.13
CA TYR A 155 -1.57 27.83 -3.02
C TYR A 155 -2.93 27.13 -2.98
N ALA A 156 -3.15 26.25 -2.02
CA ALA A 156 -4.35 25.40 -1.89
C ALA A 156 -5.66 26.18 -2.07
N LYS A 157 -5.76 27.40 -1.50
CA LYS A 157 -6.96 28.24 -1.64
C LYS A 157 -7.24 28.66 -3.08
N SER A 158 -6.20 29.07 -3.81
CA SER A 158 -6.34 29.46 -5.21
C SER A 158 -6.66 28.26 -6.11
N ILE A 159 -6.05 27.10 -5.82
CA ILE A 159 -6.30 25.85 -6.56
C ILE A 159 -7.75 25.42 -6.35
N ALA A 160 -8.22 25.31 -5.11
CA ALA A 160 -9.61 24.93 -4.80
C ALA A 160 -10.62 25.85 -5.47
N LYS A 161 -10.40 27.18 -5.41
CA LYS A 161 -11.26 28.16 -6.07
C LYS A 161 -11.30 27.98 -7.60
N ASN A 162 -10.20 27.59 -8.22
CA ASN A 162 -10.16 27.38 -9.68
C ASN A 162 -10.78 26.06 -10.10
N ILE A 163 -10.75 25.03 -9.25
CA ILE A 163 -11.43 23.75 -9.52
C ILE A 163 -12.96 23.93 -9.54
N VAL A 164 -13.52 24.75 -8.64
CA VAL A 164 -14.98 24.93 -8.46
C VAL A 164 -15.57 25.93 -9.48
N LYS A 165 -14.77 26.66 -10.26
CA LYS A 165 -15.25 27.57 -11.31
C LYS A 165 -15.78 26.82 -12.53
#